data_7077ae173644d231f596ff170aa48672
#
_entry.id   7077ae173644d231f596ff170aa48672
#
_cell.length_a   1.000
_cell.length_b   1.000
_cell.length_c   1.000
_cell.angle_alpha   90.00
_cell.angle_beta   90.00
_cell.angle_gamma   90.00
#
_symmetry.space_group_name_H-M   'P 1'
#
loop_
_entity.id
_entity.type
_entity.pdbx_description
1 polymer ?
#
loop_
_entity_poly.entity_id
_entity_poly.type
_entity_poly.pdbx_seq_one_letter_code
_entity_poly.pdbx_strand_id
1 'polypeptide(L)'
;MSKNRFYDSRLSYLSFVQNTDEKKVISDKIYPYLSNLPDRDVYHFLDAGIGDGTITSNIIKKFHALKPDSLLCITGKEISFEDVFNSLIKMPDRFIEHPKLALTLTNMKFSEIGALASANNNSSVKIKNLVLKGSNAHDFEKQLDKLELFINKNWGFDIDKNGRTAYVKPCIINIFREDQEKLIVGHLPKTKKNNIYDFILASQAYRSRSSTKAKISNVINPLSRILKKDGLLVITHSVGNDSIEKIFNIASVESNFFPDTSKTLIAAIKDNNLFSSKSFKFSSPKKYSYSFRKIPSEIVAEMSSSSLNSKLSNIFYIAQLSKEESELLQNNTTKINKIKKAILNQDTLYFNNEIFSIKKI
;
A
#
# COMPACT_ATOMS: atom_id res chain seq x y z
N MET A 1 6.87 26.72 6.66
CA MET A 1 7.00 26.25 5.26
C MET A 1 6.71 24.76 5.20
N SER A 2 5.72 24.36 4.44
CA SER A 2 5.39 22.94 4.23
C SER A 2 6.59 22.27 3.55
N LYS A 3 7.25 21.32 4.23
CA LYS A 3 8.32 20.52 3.63
C LYS A 3 7.67 19.51 2.66
N ASN A 4 7.37 19.95 1.46
CA ASN A 4 6.98 19.05 0.39
C ASN A 4 8.10 18.04 0.17
N ARG A 5 7.78 16.75 0.28
CA ARG A 5 8.76 15.67 0.14
C ARG A 5 8.68 15.16 -1.28
N PHE A 6 9.82 14.87 -1.90
CA PHE A 6 9.86 14.38 -3.28
C PHE A 6 9.00 13.12 -3.49
N TYR A 7 9.03 12.20 -2.55
CA TYR A 7 8.25 10.96 -2.63
C TYR A 7 6.73 11.15 -2.38
N ASP A 8 6.29 12.31 -1.89
CA ASP A 8 4.88 12.66 -1.79
C ASP A 8 4.31 13.12 -3.15
N SER A 9 5.17 13.24 -4.19
CA SER A 9 4.75 13.54 -5.56
C SER A 9 3.98 12.37 -6.15
N ARG A 10 2.70 12.61 -6.48
CA ARG A 10 1.85 11.61 -7.15
C ARG A 10 2.36 11.24 -8.53
N LEU A 11 2.91 12.20 -9.28
CA LEU A 11 3.53 11.94 -10.58
C LEU A 11 4.71 10.97 -10.47
N SER A 12 5.58 11.16 -9.47
CA SER A 12 6.70 10.24 -9.21
C SER A 12 6.21 8.85 -8.83
N TYR A 13 5.17 8.75 -8.00
CA TYR A 13 4.54 7.48 -7.65
C TYR A 13 3.95 6.75 -8.86
N LEU A 14 3.15 7.44 -9.68
CA LEU A 14 2.55 6.85 -10.88
C LEU A 14 3.61 6.41 -11.89
N SER A 15 4.64 7.24 -12.10
CA SER A 15 5.80 6.88 -12.93
C SER A 15 6.49 5.62 -12.39
N PHE A 16 6.71 5.53 -11.09
CA PHE A 16 7.30 4.37 -10.45
C PHE A 16 6.46 3.10 -10.65
N VAL A 17 5.16 3.16 -10.41
CA VAL A 17 4.24 2.02 -10.59
C VAL A 17 4.22 1.52 -12.04
N GLN A 18 4.26 2.44 -13.02
CA GLN A 18 4.26 2.08 -14.42
C GLN A 18 5.60 1.52 -14.90
N ASN A 19 6.72 2.06 -14.41
CA ASN A 19 8.06 1.71 -14.87
C ASN A 19 8.65 0.47 -14.19
N THR A 20 8.07 -0.01 -13.09
CA THR A 20 8.58 -1.17 -12.36
C THR A 20 7.59 -2.34 -12.38
N ASP A 21 8.09 -3.53 -12.11
CA ASP A 21 7.28 -4.73 -11.92
C ASP A 21 6.92 -4.99 -10.44
N GLU A 22 7.15 -4.01 -9.55
CA GLU A 22 6.94 -4.12 -8.11
C GLU A 22 5.58 -4.73 -7.74
N LYS A 23 4.49 -4.18 -8.30
CA LYS A 23 3.12 -4.60 -7.93
C LYS A 23 2.84 -6.05 -8.30
N LYS A 24 3.37 -6.50 -9.45
CA LYS A 24 3.27 -7.90 -9.86
C LYS A 24 4.05 -8.79 -8.91
N VAL A 25 5.32 -8.46 -8.66
CA VAL A 25 6.20 -9.26 -7.79
C VAL A 25 5.62 -9.36 -6.38
N ILE A 26 5.15 -8.25 -5.80
CA ILE A 26 4.50 -8.27 -4.47
C ILE A 26 3.27 -9.16 -4.48
N SER A 27 2.40 -9.06 -5.49
CA SER A 27 1.20 -9.90 -5.61
C SER A 27 1.58 -11.39 -5.61
N ASP A 28 2.58 -11.78 -6.40
CA ASP A 28 3.06 -13.17 -6.48
C ASP A 28 3.61 -13.66 -5.12
N LYS A 29 4.27 -12.78 -4.34
CA LYS A 29 4.77 -13.12 -3.00
C LYS A 29 3.68 -13.21 -1.94
N ILE A 30 2.55 -12.56 -2.15
CA ILE A 30 1.39 -12.59 -1.23
C ILE A 30 0.51 -13.83 -1.45
N TYR A 31 0.39 -14.34 -2.67
CA TYR A 31 -0.49 -15.45 -3.01
C TYR A 31 -0.35 -16.69 -2.09
N PRO A 32 0.86 -17.15 -1.69
CA PRO A 32 0.97 -18.27 -0.76
C PRO A 32 0.31 -18.04 0.61
N TYR A 33 0.28 -16.78 1.08
CA TYR A 33 -0.38 -16.46 2.33
C TYR A 33 -1.91 -16.53 2.23
N LEU A 34 -2.48 -16.17 1.07
CA LEU A 34 -3.92 -16.29 0.81
C LEU A 34 -4.35 -17.75 0.72
N SER A 35 -3.54 -18.59 0.07
CA SER A 35 -3.82 -20.02 -0.09
C SER A 35 -3.83 -20.78 1.24
N ASN A 36 -3.13 -20.27 2.26
CA ASN A 36 -3.01 -20.90 3.58
C ASN A 36 -3.98 -20.30 4.63
N LEU A 37 -4.93 -19.47 4.22
CA LEU A 37 -5.96 -18.98 5.13
C LEU A 37 -6.94 -20.11 5.48
N PRO A 38 -7.39 -20.22 6.75
CA PRO A 38 -8.39 -21.20 7.15
C PRO A 38 -9.70 -20.97 6.40
N ASP A 39 -10.45 -22.05 6.13
CA ASP A 39 -11.73 -21.96 5.44
C ASP A 39 -12.79 -21.23 6.29
N ARG A 40 -13.46 -20.28 5.66
CA ARG A 40 -14.51 -19.44 6.24
C ARG A 40 -15.54 -19.05 5.17
N ASP A 41 -16.76 -18.82 5.57
CA ASP A 41 -17.81 -18.27 4.70
C ASP A 41 -17.59 -16.77 4.44
N VAL A 42 -16.98 -16.07 5.40
CA VAL A 42 -16.76 -14.61 5.37
C VAL A 42 -15.33 -14.29 5.77
N TYR A 43 -14.67 -13.54 4.89
CA TYR A 43 -13.32 -13.04 5.11
C TYR A 43 -13.31 -11.51 5.21
N HIS A 44 -12.55 -11.00 6.16
CA HIS A 44 -12.28 -9.57 6.29
C HIS A 44 -10.80 -9.32 6.04
N PHE A 45 -10.51 -8.61 4.98
CA PHE A 45 -9.15 -8.21 4.58
C PHE A 45 -8.95 -6.72 4.79
N LEU A 46 -7.71 -6.33 5.06
CA LEU A 46 -7.29 -4.94 5.09
C LEU A 46 -6.03 -4.76 4.22
N ASP A 47 -6.10 -3.87 3.25
CA ASP A 47 -4.93 -3.32 2.59
C ASP A 47 -4.57 -1.99 3.27
N ALA A 48 -3.46 -1.98 4.01
CA ALA A 48 -3.02 -0.86 4.84
C ALA A 48 -2.36 0.28 4.03
N GLY A 49 -2.45 0.23 2.73
CA GLY A 49 -1.98 1.24 1.78
C GLY A 49 -2.37 0.82 0.38
N ILE A 50 -3.67 0.96 0.04
CA ILE A 50 -4.21 0.43 -1.22
C ILE A 50 -3.52 1.02 -2.45
N GLY A 51 -3.02 2.27 -2.35
CA GLY A 51 -2.38 2.98 -3.45
C GLY A 51 -3.28 3.00 -4.69
N ASP A 52 -2.71 2.69 -5.84
CA ASP A 52 -3.44 2.63 -7.12
C ASP A 52 -4.40 1.43 -7.25
N GLY A 53 -4.55 0.61 -6.23
CA GLY A 53 -5.44 -0.54 -6.20
C GLY A 53 -4.96 -1.79 -6.95
N THR A 54 -3.78 -1.78 -7.56
CA THR A 54 -3.29 -2.92 -8.37
C THR A 54 -3.13 -4.18 -7.54
N ILE A 55 -2.50 -4.09 -6.35
CA ILE A 55 -2.31 -5.27 -5.47
C ILE A 55 -3.65 -5.78 -4.97
N THR A 56 -4.53 -4.89 -4.49
CA THR A 56 -5.88 -5.26 -4.04
C THR A 56 -6.68 -5.95 -5.14
N SER A 57 -6.66 -5.40 -6.38
CA SER A 57 -7.30 -6.03 -7.53
C SER A 57 -6.77 -7.46 -7.79
N ASN A 58 -5.45 -7.66 -7.69
CA ASN A 58 -4.82 -8.97 -7.85
C ASN A 58 -5.17 -9.93 -6.69
N ILE A 59 -5.28 -9.42 -5.46
CA ILE A 59 -5.75 -10.19 -4.30
C ILE A 59 -7.18 -10.68 -4.52
N ILE A 60 -8.09 -9.83 -5.01
CA ILE A 60 -9.48 -10.22 -5.30
C ILE A 60 -9.53 -11.33 -6.35
N LYS A 61 -8.78 -11.20 -7.46
CA LYS A 61 -8.67 -12.25 -8.49
C LYS A 61 -8.20 -13.57 -7.90
N LYS A 62 -7.11 -13.52 -7.14
CA LYS A 62 -6.55 -14.73 -6.52
C LYS A 62 -7.48 -15.33 -5.49
N PHE A 63 -8.14 -14.49 -4.71
CA PHE A 63 -9.12 -14.92 -3.72
C PHE A 63 -10.32 -15.60 -4.40
N HIS A 64 -10.87 -14.99 -5.46
CA HIS A 64 -11.95 -15.60 -6.22
C HIS A 64 -11.58 -16.99 -6.77
N ALA A 65 -10.38 -17.13 -7.33
CA ALA A 65 -9.89 -18.42 -7.83
C ALA A 65 -9.74 -19.49 -6.73
N LEU A 66 -9.51 -19.08 -5.49
CA LEU A 66 -9.34 -20.00 -4.34
C LEU A 66 -10.67 -20.28 -3.63
N LYS A 67 -11.55 -19.28 -3.52
CA LYS A 67 -12.76 -19.28 -2.68
C LYS A 67 -13.89 -18.50 -3.33
N PRO A 68 -14.42 -18.97 -4.48
CA PRO A 68 -15.39 -18.22 -5.29
C PRO A 68 -16.70 -17.94 -4.55
N ASP A 69 -17.09 -18.82 -3.62
CA ASP A 69 -18.36 -18.76 -2.91
C ASP A 69 -18.32 -17.99 -1.60
N SER A 70 -17.14 -17.65 -1.09
CA SER A 70 -17.00 -16.94 0.17
C SER A 70 -17.25 -15.44 0.01
N LEU A 71 -17.85 -14.81 1.01
CA LEU A 71 -17.95 -13.35 1.08
C LEU A 71 -16.60 -12.73 1.39
N LEU A 72 -16.18 -11.76 0.59
CA LEU A 72 -14.96 -11.01 0.78
C LEU A 72 -15.24 -9.54 1.12
N CYS A 73 -14.97 -9.15 2.36
CA CYS A 73 -15.00 -7.76 2.80
C CYS A 73 -13.58 -7.20 2.83
N ILE A 74 -13.24 -6.31 1.92
CA ILE A 74 -11.92 -5.65 1.88
C ILE A 74 -12.06 -4.22 2.38
N THR A 75 -11.21 -3.84 3.32
CA THR A 75 -10.98 -2.45 3.69
C THR A 75 -9.68 -1.99 3.04
N GLY A 76 -9.74 -0.93 2.23
CA GLY A 76 -8.58 -0.24 1.67
C GLY A 76 -8.35 1.08 2.39
N LYS A 77 -7.17 1.26 2.99
CA LYS A 77 -6.78 2.54 3.59
C LYS A 77 -5.95 3.33 2.59
N GLU A 78 -6.36 4.57 2.30
CA GLU A 78 -5.58 5.49 1.46
C GLU A 78 -5.79 6.94 1.92
N ILE A 79 -4.74 7.76 1.86
CA ILE A 79 -4.82 9.19 2.21
C ILE A 79 -4.90 10.07 0.96
N SER A 80 -4.35 9.62 -0.16
CA SER A 80 -4.36 10.33 -1.43
C SER A 80 -5.69 10.13 -2.14
N PHE A 81 -6.34 11.19 -2.53
CA PHE A 81 -7.58 11.11 -3.30
C PHE A 81 -7.32 10.59 -4.72
N GLU A 82 -6.18 10.92 -5.33
CA GLU A 82 -5.80 10.42 -6.65
C GLU A 82 -5.64 8.91 -6.66
N ASP A 83 -5.03 8.37 -5.61
CA ASP A 83 -4.85 6.91 -5.51
C ASP A 83 -6.18 6.20 -5.26
N VAL A 84 -7.09 6.82 -4.50
CA VAL A 84 -8.46 6.30 -4.35
C VAL A 84 -9.15 6.20 -5.70
N PHE A 85 -9.07 7.24 -6.56
CA PHE A 85 -9.61 7.18 -7.92
C PHE A 85 -8.98 6.08 -8.75
N ASN A 86 -7.64 6.01 -8.77
CA ASN A 86 -6.93 4.96 -9.50
C ASN A 86 -7.31 3.56 -9.02
N SER A 87 -7.62 3.41 -7.74
CA SER A 87 -8.09 2.14 -7.20
C SER A 87 -9.51 1.80 -7.67
N LEU A 88 -10.40 2.80 -7.72
CA LEU A 88 -11.79 2.62 -8.15
C LEU A 88 -11.91 2.20 -9.62
N ILE A 89 -11.07 2.75 -10.51
CA ILE A 89 -11.02 2.39 -11.93
C ILE A 89 -10.77 0.88 -12.14
N LYS A 90 -10.11 0.21 -11.20
CA LYS A 90 -9.79 -1.22 -11.29
C LYS A 90 -10.87 -2.13 -10.72
N MET A 91 -11.93 -1.57 -10.14
CA MET A 91 -12.93 -2.37 -9.39
C MET A 91 -14.12 -2.86 -10.20
N PRO A 92 -14.57 -2.23 -11.30
CA PRO A 92 -15.75 -2.69 -12.04
C PRO A 92 -15.72 -4.19 -12.34
N ASP A 93 -14.64 -4.67 -12.98
CA ASP A 93 -14.46 -6.09 -13.29
C ASP A 93 -14.35 -6.97 -12.03
N ARG A 94 -13.85 -6.43 -10.94
CA ARG A 94 -13.71 -7.18 -9.67
C ARG A 94 -15.07 -7.49 -9.05
N PHE A 95 -16.01 -6.54 -9.13
CA PHE A 95 -17.39 -6.78 -8.70
C PHE A 95 -18.17 -7.75 -9.62
N ILE A 96 -17.76 -7.88 -10.90
CA ILE A 96 -18.31 -8.89 -11.80
C ILE A 96 -17.73 -10.26 -11.49
N GLU A 97 -16.40 -10.35 -11.39
CA GLU A 97 -15.68 -11.61 -11.17
C GLU A 97 -15.99 -12.21 -9.80
N HIS A 98 -16.10 -11.38 -8.77
CA HIS A 98 -16.43 -11.81 -7.40
C HIS A 98 -17.66 -11.05 -6.87
N PRO A 99 -18.88 -11.50 -7.20
CA PRO A 99 -20.11 -10.79 -6.84
C PRO A 99 -20.27 -10.54 -5.33
N LYS A 100 -19.79 -11.47 -4.49
CA LYS A 100 -19.81 -11.38 -3.02
C LYS A 100 -18.66 -10.51 -2.48
N LEU A 101 -18.34 -9.40 -3.17
CA LEU A 101 -17.32 -8.43 -2.76
C LEU A 101 -17.97 -7.22 -2.09
N ALA A 102 -17.46 -6.87 -0.91
CA ALA A 102 -17.67 -5.56 -0.28
C ALA A 102 -16.35 -4.82 -0.19
N LEU A 103 -16.24 -3.63 -0.77
CA LEU A 103 -15.09 -2.76 -0.67
C LEU A 103 -15.41 -1.58 0.23
N THR A 104 -14.63 -1.42 1.30
CA THR A 104 -14.66 -0.24 2.16
C THR A 104 -13.38 0.56 1.96
N LEU A 105 -13.47 1.83 1.57
CA LEU A 105 -12.32 2.74 1.47
C LEU A 105 -12.34 3.72 2.63
N THR A 106 -11.17 4.02 3.20
CA THR A 106 -11.04 4.98 4.29
C THR A 106 -9.71 5.73 4.27
N ASN A 107 -9.73 7.01 4.69
CA ASN A 107 -8.53 7.82 4.89
C ASN A 107 -8.06 7.85 6.36
N MET A 108 -8.74 7.13 7.26
CA MET A 108 -8.47 7.15 8.69
C MET A 108 -7.09 6.54 9.03
N LYS A 109 -6.56 6.89 10.20
CA LYS A 109 -5.27 6.37 10.68
C LYS A 109 -5.35 4.89 11.03
N PHE A 110 -4.24 4.16 10.97
CA PHE A 110 -4.21 2.73 11.32
C PHE A 110 -4.75 2.44 12.73
N SER A 111 -4.53 3.35 13.69
CA SER A 111 -5.06 3.22 15.05
C SER A 111 -6.59 3.38 15.14
N GLU A 112 -7.20 3.94 14.11
CA GLU A 112 -8.65 4.23 14.05
C GLU A 112 -9.43 3.17 13.26
N ILE A 113 -8.75 2.37 12.42
CA ILE A 113 -9.38 1.38 11.56
C ILE A 113 -10.19 0.34 12.37
N GLY A 114 -9.73 -0.05 13.56
CA GLY A 114 -10.49 -0.92 14.47
C GLY A 114 -11.78 -0.28 14.99
N ALA A 115 -11.95 1.02 14.84
CA ALA A 115 -13.10 1.79 15.28
C ALA A 115 -13.97 2.34 14.14
N LEU A 116 -13.75 1.90 12.87
CA LEU A 116 -14.58 2.34 11.73
C LEU A 116 -16.07 2.20 11.99
N ALA A 117 -16.45 1.18 12.73
CA ALA A 117 -17.82 0.92 13.11
C ALA A 117 -18.41 1.96 14.08
N SER A 118 -17.59 2.55 14.96
CA SER A 118 -18.02 3.62 15.87
C SER A 118 -18.23 4.94 15.13
N ALA A 119 -17.73 5.03 13.92
CA ALA A 119 -17.82 6.21 13.08
C ALA A 119 -19.27 6.50 12.64
N ASN A 120 -20.11 5.46 12.55
CA ASN A 120 -21.55 5.63 12.22
C ASN A 120 -22.30 6.53 13.21
N ASN A 121 -21.84 6.61 14.45
CA ASN A 121 -22.45 7.44 15.51
C ASN A 121 -21.72 8.78 15.69
N ASN A 122 -20.68 9.06 14.90
CA ASN A 122 -19.91 10.29 14.99
C ASN A 122 -20.24 11.20 13.82
N SER A 123 -20.92 12.31 14.07
CA SER A 123 -21.33 13.30 13.05
C SER A 123 -20.15 13.92 12.27
N SER A 124 -18.91 13.81 12.78
CA SER A 124 -17.71 14.30 12.09
C SER A 124 -17.26 13.39 10.94
N VAL A 125 -17.60 12.10 10.97
CA VAL A 125 -17.21 11.15 9.93
C VAL A 125 -18.14 11.23 8.74
N LYS A 126 -17.57 11.34 7.54
CA LYS A 126 -18.33 11.36 6.29
C LYS A 126 -18.43 9.95 5.73
N ILE A 127 -19.64 9.39 5.70
CA ILE A 127 -19.92 8.05 5.23
C ILE A 127 -20.71 8.12 3.93
N LYS A 128 -20.28 7.37 2.94
CA LYS A 128 -20.98 7.18 1.66
C LYS A 128 -21.15 5.68 1.39
N ASN A 129 -22.38 5.25 1.23
CA ASN A 129 -22.69 3.91 0.73
C ASN A 129 -23.04 4.02 -0.74
N LEU A 130 -22.40 3.21 -1.58
CA LEU A 130 -22.70 3.04 -2.99
C LEU A 130 -23.13 1.60 -3.23
N VAL A 131 -24.40 1.43 -3.57
CA VAL A 131 -24.98 0.15 -3.97
C VAL A 131 -24.97 0.10 -5.48
N LEU A 132 -24.16 -0.80 -6.04
CA LEU A 132 -23.98 -0.96 -7.48
C LEU A 132 -25.15 -1.69 -8.09
N LYS A 133 -25.82 -1.07 -9.05
CA LYS A 133 -26.97 -1.61 -9.81
C LYS A 133 -26.54 -2.03 -11.20
N GLY A 134 -27.15 -3.09 -11.69
CA GLY A 134 -26.84 -3.67 -12.99
C GLY A 134 -25.98 -4.94 -12.90
N SER A 135 -25.50 -5.43 -14.03
CA SER A 135 -24.85 -6.73 -14.15
C SER A 135 -23.56 -6.71 -14.98
N ASN A 136 -23.09 -5.55 -15.40
CA ASN A 136 -21.89 -5.44 -16.23
C ASN A 136 -20.93 -4.37 -15.72
N ALA A 137 -19.66 -4.46 -16.14
CA ALA A 137 -18.60 -3.58 -15.68
C ALA A 137 -18.81 -2.11 -16.06
N HIS A 138 -19.38 -1.84 -17.25
CA HIS A 138 -19.66 -0.48 -17.72
C HIS A 138 -20.67 0.27 -16.83
N ASP A 139 -21.75 -0.43 -16.41
CA ASP A 139 -22.72 0.15 -15.49
C ASP A 139 -22.11 0.43 -14.12
N PHE A 140 -21.23 -0.45 -13.65
CA PHE A 140 -20.51 -0.25 -12.38
C PHE A 140 -19.52 0.90 -12.48
N GLU A 141 -18.75 1.00 -13.56
CA GLU A 141 -17.83 2.12 -13.81
C GLU A 141 -18.54 3.47 -13.71
N LYS A 142 -19.64 3.66 -14.45
CA LYS A 142 -20.44 4.91 -14.41
C LYS A 142 -20.95 5.26 -13.01
N GLN A 143 -21.21 4.26 -12.17
CA GLN A 143 -21.66 4.49 -10.80
C GLN A 143 -20.50 4.83 -9.87
N LEU A 144 -19.33 4.18 -10.06
CA LEU A 144 -18.11 4.48 -9.33
C LEU A 144 -17.60 5.88 -9.61
N ASP A 145 -17.69 6.35 -10.86
CA ASP A 145 -17.32 7.72 -11.27
C ASP A 145 -18.08 8.79 -10.50
N LYS A 146 -19.32 8.53 -10.11
CA LYS A 146 -20.12 9.47 -9.30
C LYS A 146 -19.55 9.70 -7.89
N LEU A 147 -18.64 8.84 -7.42
CA LEU A 147 -17.92 9.06 -6.16
C LEU A 147 -16.94 10.23 -6.24
N GLU A 148 -16.55 10.65 -7.45
CA GLU A 148 -15.61 11.76 -7.65
C GLU A 148 -16.01 13.02 -6.87
N LEU A 149 -17.26 13.45 -6.98
CA LEU A 149 -17.76 14.63 -6.26
C LEU A 149 -17.65 14.47 -4.74
N PHE A 150 -17.94 13.27 -4.22
CA PHE A 150 -17.83 13.00 -2.78
C PHE A 150 -16.37 13.03 -2.33
N ILE A 151 -15.48 12.38 -3.09
CA ILE A 151 -14.06 12.28 -2.78
C ILE A 151 -13.42 13.67 -2.83
N ASN A 152 -13.60 14.43 -3.91
CA ASN A 152 -13.05 15.77 -4.06
C ASN A 152 -13.49 16.72 -2.93
N LYS A 153 -14.72 16.58 -2.46
CA LYS A 153 -15.26 17.41 -1.36
C LYS A 153 -14.77 17.03 0.03
N ASN A 154 -14.47 15.75 0.27
CA ASN A 154 -14.31 15.23 1.63
C ASN A 154 -12.96 14.56 1.88
N TRP A 155 -12.27 14.04 0.83
CA TRP A 155 -11.05 13.25 0.95
C TRP A 155 -9.80 14.14 0.87
N GLY A 156 -9.70 15.11 1.78
CA GLY A 156 -8.54 15.99 1.86
C GLY A 156 -7.53 15.50 2.89
N PHE A 157 -6.28 15.90 2.71
CA PHE A 157 -5.24 15.72 3.71
C PHE A 157 -4.51 17.03 3.97
N ASP A 158 -3.89 17.11 5.16
CA ASP A 158 -3.04 18.20 5.60
C ASP A 158 -1.84 17.65 6.37
N ILE A 159 -0.89 18.49 6.67
CA ILE A 159 0.29 18.13 7.47
C ILE A 159 0.05 18.56 8.91
N ASP A 160 0.04 17.60 9.83
CA ASP A 160 -0.13 17.86 11.25
C ASP A 160 1.08 18.61 11.85
N LYS A 161 0.93 19.11 13.07
CA LYS A 161 2.00 19.82 13.82
C LYS A 161 3.30 19.03 13.99
N ASN A 162 3.27 17.72 13.75
CA ASN A 162 4.45 16.85 13.80
C ASN A 162 5.02 16.56 12.39
N GLY A 163 4.55 17.27 11.36
CA GLY A 163 4.96 17.07 9.97
C GLY A 163 4.47 15.74 9.36
N ARG A 164 3.37 15.16 9.88
CA ARG A 164 2.78 13.92 9.37
C ARG A 164 1.54 14.22 8.55
N THR A 165 1.38 13.53 7.45
CA THR A 165 0.17 13.59 6.64
C THR A 165 -1.01 13.02 7.43
N ALA A 166 -2.08 13.79 7.55
CA ALA A 166 -3.30 13.42 8.23
C ALA A 166 -4.51 13.85 7.38
N TYR A 167 -5.61 13.13 7.48
CA TYR A 167 -6.86 13.53 6.83
C TYR A 167 -7.42 14.83 7.44
N VAL A 168 -8.08 15.64 6.62
CA VAL A 168 -8.82 16.83 7.07
C VAL A 168 -10.16 16.42 7.67
N LYS A 169 -10.86 15.48 7.01
CA LYS A 169 -12.12 14.89 7.47
C LYS A 169 -12.01 13.37 7.40
N PRO A 170 -12.41 12.64 8.47
CA PRO A 170 -12.46 11.19 8.40
C PRO A 170 -13.58 10.74 7.44
N CYS A 171 -13.24 9.90 6.47
CA CYS A 171 -14.15 9.44 5.43
C CYS A 171 -14.18 7.91 5.35
N ILE A 172 -15.36 7.38 5.05
CA ILE A 172 -15.63 5.98 4.75
C ILE A 172 -16.50 5.90 3.52
N ILE A 173 -16.14 5.07 2.55
CA ILE A 173 -16.95 4.73 1.38
C ILE A 173 -17.14 3.23 1.37
N ASN A 174 -18.39 2.77 1.42
CA ASN A 174 -18.73 1.35 1.29
C ASN A 174 -19.34 1.13 -0.10
N ILE A 175 -18.85 0.10 -0.81
CA ILE A 175 -19.25 -0.22 -2.19
C ILE A 175 -19.54 -1.71 -2.25
N PHE A 176 -20.71 -2.06 -2.75
CA PHE A 176 -21.14 -3.46 -2.95
C PHE A 176 -22.29 -3.53 -3.96
N ARG A 177 -22.56 -4.73 -4.46
CA ARG A 177 -23.64 -4.96 -5.42
C ARG A 177 -25.02 -5.04 -4.75
N GLU A 178 -26.05 -4.54 -5.42
CA GLU A 178 -27.45 -4.56 -4.96
C GLU A 178 -27.95 -5.98 -4.73
N ASP A 179 -27.65 -6.90 -5.62
CA ASP A 179 -28.07 -8.32 -5.52
C ASP A 179 -27.42 -9.07 -4.34
N GLN A 180 -26.37 -8.50 -3.73
CA GLN A 180 -25.65 -9.04 -2.57
C GLN A 180 -25.88 -8.23 -1.29
N GLU A 181 -26.68 -7.16 -1.32
CA GLU A 181 -26.84 -6.22 -0.22
C GLU A 181 -27.25 -6.90 1.10
N LYS A 182 -28.25 -7.79 1.06
CA LYS A 182 -28.74 -8.50 2.24
C LYS A 182 -27.66 -9.33 2.94
N LEU A 183 -26.77 -9.95 2.15
CA LEU A 183 -25.64 -10.72 2.66
C LEU A 183 -24.56 -9.79 3.25
N ILE A 184 -24.24 -8.69 2.58
CA ILE A 184 -23.10 -7.84 2.86
C ILE A 184 -23.34 -6.90 4.04
N VAL A 185 -24.53 -6.28 4.14
CA VAL A 185 -24.83 -5.23 5.14
C VAL A 185 -24.58 -5.70 6.58
N GLY A 186 -24.76 -7.00 6.85
CA GLY A 186 -24.43 -7.61 8.16
C GLY A 186 -22.95 -7.59 8.49
N HIS A 187 -22.08 -7.55 7.51
CA HIS A 187 -20.62 -7.68 7.64
C HIS A 187 -19.85 -6.37 7.46
N LEU A 188 -20.52 -5.29 7.06
CA LEU A 188 -19.90 -3.97 7.07
C LEU A 188 -19.53 -3.56 8.49
N PRO A 189 -18.50 -2.72 8.69
CA PRO A 189 -18.06 -2.30 10.00
C PRO A 189 -19.19 -1.61 10.80
N LYS A 190 -19.79 -2.27 11.78
CA LYS A 190 -20.94 -1.75 12.55
C LYS A 190 -20.66 -1.47 14.03
N THR A 191 -19.64 -2.07 14.63
CA THR A 191 -19.37 -1.94 16.05
C THR A 191 -17.87 -1.89 16.33
N LYS A 192 -17.48 -1.26 17.45
CA LYS A 192 -16.11 -1.23 17.94
C LYS A 192 -15.67 -2.67 18.23
N LYS A 193 -14.91 -3.29 17.32
CA LYS A 193 -14.39 -4.64 17.52
C LYS A 193 -12.88 -4.63 17.37
N ASN A 194 -12.18 -5.14 18.38
CA ASN A 194 -10.87 -5.74 18.20
C ASN A 194 -11.09 -7.11 17.51
N ASN A 195 -10.10 -7.59 16.76
CA ASN A 195 -10.17 -8.91 16.11
C ASN A 195 -11.14 -8.97 14.91
N ILE A 196 -10.92 -8.08 13.95
CA ILE A 196 -11.80 -7.93 12.78
C ILE A 196 -11.24 -8.68 11.56
N TYR A 197 -9.93 -8.61 11.33
CA TYR A 197 -9.33 -8.99 10.07
C TYR A 197 -8.72 -10.39 10.10
N ASP A 198 -9.04 -11.18 9.08
CA ASP A 198 -8.44 -12.49 8.80
C ASP A 198 -7.08 -12.32 8.13
N PHE A 199 -6.94 -11.28 7.29
CA PHE A 199 -5.73 -10.96 6.56
C PHE A 199 -5.51 -9.46 6.50
N ILE A 200 -4.30 -9.02 6.80
CA ILE A 200 -3.87 -7.63 6.67
C ILE A 200 -2.61 -7.60 5.83
N LEU A 201 -2.62 -6.78 4.80
CA LEU A 201 -1.44 -6.47 4.00
C LEU A 201 -0.89 -5.09 4.39
N ALA A 202 0.36 -5.03 4.79
CA ALA A 202 1.12 -3.81 5.00
C ALA A 202 2.27 -3.75 3.97
N SER A 203 1.91 -3.48 2.71
CA SER A 203 2.89 -3.35 1.62
C SER A 203 3.40 -1.92 1.57
N GLN A 204 4.69 -1.73 1.91
CA GLN A 204 5.32 -0.41 1.97
C GLN A 204 4.50 0.61 2.80
N ALA A 205 3.78 0.13 3.82
CA ALA A 205 2.84 0.93 4.62
C ALA A 205 3.53 1.96 5.55
N TYR A 206 4.85 1.96 5.58
CA TYR A 206 5.67 2.93 6.31
C TYR A 206 6.90 3.33 5.49
N ARG A 207 7.43 4.50 5.79
CA ARG A 207 8.66 4.98 5.14
C ARG A 207 9.84 4.14 5.58
N SER A 208 10.69 3.72 4.63
CA SER A 208 11.93 3.00 4.93
C SER A 208 12.82 3.78 5.91
N ARG A 209 12.93 5.11 5.72
CA ARG A 209 13.75 6.04 6.53
C ARG A 209 13.14 6.40 7.90
N SER A 210 11.92 5.96 8.22
CA SER A 210 11.33 6.19 9.54
C SER A 210 12.07 5.37 10.61
N SER A 211 12.11 5.86 11.85
CA SER A 211 12.69 5.09 12.94
C SER A 211 11.92 3.80 13.20
N THR A 212 12.63 2.75 13.62
CA THR A 212 12.08 1.45 14.01
C THR A 212 10.91 1.60 14.98
N LYS A 213 11.08 2.46 16.00
CA LYS A 213 10.04 2.79 16.98
C LYS A 213 8.77 3.34 16.30
N ALA A 214 8.92 4.25 15.32
CA ALA A 214 7.77 4.82 14.61
C ALA A 214 7.06 3.79 13.72
N LYS A 215 7.80 2.91 13.03
CA LYS A 215 7.24 1.80 12.23
C LYS A 215 6.39 0.89 13.12
N ILE A 216 6.91 0.52 14.29
CA ILE A 216 6.21 -0.36 15.23
C ILE A 216 4.99 0.34 15.82
N SER A 217 5.16 1.54 16.40
CA SER A 217 4.07 2.19 17.15
C SER A 217 2.94 2.70 16.29
N ASN A 218 3.23 3.20 15.07
CA ASN A 218 2.22 3.85 14.23
C ASN A 218 1.57 2.91 13.22
N VAL A 219 2.22 1.77 12.89
CA VAL A 219 1.75 0.86 11.84
C VAL A 219 1.61 -0.57 12.36
N ILE A 220 2.71 -1.21 12.75
CA ILE A 220 2.70 -2.66 13.02
C ILE A 220 1.83 -2.99 14.23
N ASN A 221 1.98 -2.29 15.35
CA ASN A 221 1.20 -2.51 16.55
C ASN A 221 -0.31 -2.24 16.35
N PRO A 222 -0.76 -1.10 15.81
CA PRO A 222 -2.18 -0.90 15.52
C PRO A 222 -2.78 -2.00 14.64
N LEU A 223 -2.09 -2.39 13.58
CA LEU A 223 -2.56 -3.43 12.64
C LEU A 223 -2.62 -4.82 13.29
N SER A 224 -1.62 -5.18 14.10
CA SER A 224 -1.61 -6.48 14.79
C SER A 224 -2.75 -6.62 15.80
N ARG A 225 -3.16 -5.53 16.47
CA ARG A 225 -4.26 -5.55 17.46
C ARG A 225 -5.60 -5.90 16.85
N ILE A 226 -5.83 -5.55 15.59
CA ILE A 226 -7.12 -5.76 14.92
C ILE A 226 -7.19 -7.11 14.18
N LEU A 227 -6.13 -7.93 14.22
CA LEU A 227 -6.17 -9.30 13.70
C LEU A 227 -7.13 -10.17 14.53
N LYS A 228 -7.88 -11.02 13.87
CA LYS A 228 -8.58 -12.16 14.49
C LYS A 228 -7.59 -13.19 15.02
N LYS A 229 -8.04 -14.09 15.87
CA LYS A 229 -7.34 -15.32 16.15
C LYS A 229 -7.09 -16.05 14.82
N ASP A 230 -5.88 -16.58 14.65
CA ASP A 230 -5.38 -17.17 13.41
C ASP A 230 -5.24 -16.20 12.22
N GLY A 231 -5.58 -14.93 12.40
CA GLY A 231 -5.39 -13.88 11.40
C GLY A 231 -3.93 -13.57 11.15
N LEU A 232 -3.63 -13.07 9.96
CA LEU A 232 -2.30 -12.88 9.44
C LEU A 232 -2.06 -11.43 9.01
N LEU A 233 -1.03 -10.79 9.55
CA LEU A 233 -0.48 -9.54 9.05
C LEU A 233 0.77 -9.85 8.23
N VAL A 234 0.72 -9.56 6.93
CA VAL A 234 1.84 -9.70 6.00
C VAL A 234 2.45 -8.34 5.77
N ILE A 235 3.75 -8.22 5.98
CA ILE A 235 4.50 -6.98 5.87
C ILE A 235 5.55 -7.16 4.78
N THR A 236 5.62 -6.19 3.86
CA THR A 236 6.70 -6.09 2.89
C THR A 236 7.31 -4.69 2.94
N HIS A 237 8.65 -4.62 2.88
CA HIS A 237 9.37 -3.36 2.92
C HIS A 237 10.73 -3.46 2.25
N SER A 238 11.24 -2.30 1.81
CA SER A 238 12.58 -2.17 1.21
C SER A 238 13.67 -2.32 2.28
N VAL A 239 14.77 -3.00 1.95
CA VAL A 239 15.86 -3.34 2.88
C VAL A 239 17.25 -2.94 2.39
N GLY A 240 17.36 -2.33 1.20
CA GLY A 240 18.63 -1.90 0.63
C GLY A 240 19.55 -3.06 0.17
N ASN A 241 20.84 -2.81 0.17
CA ASN A 241 21.86 -3.67 -0.44
C ASN A 241 21.54 -3.99 -1.91
N ASP A 242 21.16 -2.98 -2.65
CA ASP A 242 20.63 -3.05 -4.01
C ASP A 242 21.23 -1.98 -4.94
N SER A 243 20.62 -1.77 -6.09
CA SER A 243 21.08 -0.77 -7.06
C SER A 243 21.03 0.66 -6.52
N ILE A 244 20.10 0.97 -5.61
CA ILE A 244 20.00 2.30 -4.99
C ILE A 244 21.28 2.62 -4.22
N GLU A 245 21.64 1.78 -3.26
CA GLU A 245 22.83 2.02 -2.44
C GLU A 245 24.11 2.02 -3.28
N LYS A 246 24.22 1.11 -4.26
CA LYS A 246 25.37 1.08 -5.18
C LYS A 246 25.52 2.39 -5.95
N ILE A 247 24.43 2.90 -6.53
CA ILE A 247 24.43 4.16 -7.30
C ILE A 247 24.80 5.36 -6.42
N PHE A 248 24.20 5.46 -5.25
CA PHE A 248 24.47 6.57 -4.34
C PHE A 248 25.89 6.51 -3.76
N ASN A 249 26.43 5.33 -3.48
CA ASN A 249 27.83 5.15 -3.05
C ASN A 249 28.81 5.59 -4.11
N ILE A 250 28.60 5.26 -5.40
CA ILE A 250 29.41 5.75 -6.52
C ILE A 250 29.42 7.28 -6.59
N ALA A 251 28.32 7.92 -6.28
CA ALA A 251 28.19 9.37 -6.25
C ALA A 251 28.67 10.01 -4.94
N SER A 252 29.19 9.22 -4.01
CA SER A 252 29.60 9.68 -2.66
C SER A 252 28.46 10.42 -1.94
N VAL A 253 27.25 9.85 -2.02
CA VAL A 253 26.08 10.33 -1.28
C VAL A 253 25.88 9.45 -0.06
N GLU A 254 26.28 9.97 1.09
CA GLU A 254 26.07 9.28 2.35
C GLU A 254 24.62 9.43 2.79
N SER A 255 23.93 8.32 2.93
CA SER A 255 22.58 8.27 3.51
C SER A 255 22.21 6.85 3.90
N ASN A 256 21.56 6.71 5.04
CA ASN A 256 20.94 5.45 5.45
C ASN A 256 19.49 5.42 4.95
N PHE A 257 19.29 4.96 3.70
CA PHE A 257 17.99 4.91 3.06
C PHE A 257 17.10 3.80 3.66
N PHE A 258 17.71 2.70 4.12
CA PHE A 258 17.01 1.49 4.57
C PHE A 258 17.58 0.99 5.91
N PRO A 259 17.31 1.70 7.04
CA PRO A 259 17.95 1.42 8.33
C PRO A 259 17.53 0.08 8.96
N ASP A 260 16.40 -0.49 8.54
CA ASP A 260 15.87 -1.71 9.16
C ASP A 260 15.78 -2.85 8.14
N THR A 261 16.22 -4.03 8.56
CA THR A 261 15.85 -5.31 7.96
C THR A 261 14.64 -5.91 8.69
N SER A 262 13.99 -6.89 8.10
CA SER A 262 12.90 -7.61 8.80
C SER A 262 13.39 -8.28 10.09
N LYS A 263 14.64 -8.73 10.14
CA LYS A 263 15.23 -9.32 11.37
C LYS A 263 15.32 -8.30 12.49
N THR A 264 15.81 -7.08 12.20
CA THR A 264 15.91 -6.00 13.20
C THR A 264 14.53 -5.53 13.64
N LEU A 265 13.55 -5.43 12.72
CA LEU A 265 12.16 -5.10 13.05
C LEU A 265 11.54 -6.18 13.96
N ILE A 266 11.67 -7.46 13.63
CA ILE A 266 11.12 -8.56 14.45
C ILE A 266 11.75 -8.59 15.83
N ALA A 267 13.07 -8.39 15.96
CA ALA A 267 13.74 -8.29 17.24
C ALA A 267 13.16 -7.13 18.07
N ALA A 268 13.10 -5.93 17.49
CA ALA A 268 12.54 -4.75 18.16
C ALA A 268 11.06 -4.89 18.54
N ILE A 269 10.27 -5.63 17.74
CA ILE A 269 8.87 -5.95 18.08
C ILE A 269 8.81 -6.86 19.30
N LYS A 270 9.65 -7.91 19.35
CA LYS A 270 9.69 -8.85 20.49
C LYS A 270 10.14 -8.19 21.79
N ASP A 271 11.08 -7.27 21.70
CA ASP A 271 11.59 -6.51 22.85
C ASP A 271 10.62 -5.42 23.30
N ASN A 272 9.60 -5.12 22.48
CA ASN A 272 8.63 -4.09 22.80
C ASN A 272 7.50 -4.67 23.66
N ASN A 273 7.34 -4.16 24.89
CA ASN A 273 6.31 -4.59 25.85
C ASN A 273 4.86 -4.43 25.32
N LEU A 274 4.66 -3.76 24.19
CA LEU A 274 3.36 -3.62 23.54
C LEU A 274 2.92 -4.91 22.82
N PHE A 275 3.85 -5.83 22.53
CA PHE A 275 3.61 -7.13 21.91
C PHE A 275 3.87 -8.24 22.93
N SER A 276 2.80 -8.87 23.40
CA SER A 276 2.97 -10.16 24.07
C SER A 276 3.45 -11.20 23.06
N SER A 277 4.72 -11.61 23.14
CA SER A 277 5.29 -12.66 22.29
C SER A 277 4.53 -13.99 22.40
N LYS A 278 3.78 -14.18 23.48
CA LYS A 278 2.88 -15.34 23.69
C LYS A 278 1.65 -15.31 22.79
N SER A 279 1.27 -14.15 22.27
CA SER A 279 0.06 -13.97 21.46
C SER A 279 0.32 -13.92 19.94
N PHE A 280 1.59 -13.94 19.51
CA PHE A 280 1.94 -13.79 18.10
C PHE A 280 3.09 -14.72 17.69
N LYS A 281 2.96 -15.32 16.49
CA LYS A 281 4.04 -16.05 15.81
C LYS A 281 4.55 -15.22 14.64
N PHE A 282 5.88 -15.24 14.44
CA PHE A 282 6.56 -14.54 13.35
C PHE A 282 7.12 -15.56 12.36
N SER A 283 6.90 -15.32 11.06
CA SER A 283 7.57 -16.11 10.03
C SER A 283 9.02 -15.66 9.86
N SER A 284 9.86 -16.56 9.34
CA SER A 284 11.18 -16.16 8.86
C SER A 284 11.05 -15.21 7.68
N PRO A 285 11.83 -14.10 7.63
CA PRO A 285 11.86 -13.19 6.50
C PRO A 285 12.32 -13.88 5.22
N LYS A 286 11.66 -13.54 4.10
CA LYS A 286 12.05 -13.97 2.77
C LYS A 286 12.43 -12.77 1.93
N LYS A 287 13.61 -12.82 1.29
CA LYS A 287 14.07 -11.78 0.36
C LYS A 287 13.42 -11.97 -1.00
N TYR A 288 13.17 -10.87 -1.67
CA TYR A 288 12.79 -10.81 -3.07
C TYR A 288 13.24 -9.48 -3.66
N SER A 289 13.32 -9.41 -4.97
CA SER A 289 13.68 -8.18 -5.69
C SER A 289 12.64 -7.90 -6.76
N TYR A 290 12.44 -6.63 -7.05
CA TYR A 290 11.74 -6.16 -8.23
C TYR A 290 12.68 -5.28 -9.05
N SER A 291 12.30 -4.98 -10.29
CA SER A 291 13.15 -4.25 -11.22
C SER A 291 12.36 -3.25 -12.08
N PHE A 292 13.07 -2.43 -12.84
CA PHE A 292 12.44 -1.71 -13.93
C PHE A 292 11.95 -2.70 -14.99
N ARG A 293 10.78 -2.40 -15.57
CA ARG A 293 10.25 -3.17 -16.70
C ARG A 293 11.22 -3.04 -17.88
N LYS A 294 11.46 -4.14 -18.56
CA LYS A 294 12.26 -4.14 -19.79
C LYS A 294 11.47 -3.40 -20.87
N ILE A 295 12.08 -2.38 -21.44
CA ILE A 295 11.56 -1.67 -22.60
C ILE A 295 12.26 -2.25 -23.83
N PRO A 296 11.55 -2.57 -24.92
CA PRO A 296 12.17 -3.03 -26.16
C PRO A 296 13.27 -2.07 -26.63
N SER A 297 14.39 -2.59 -27.10
CA SER A 297 15.58 -1.81 -27.47
C SER A 297 15.32 -0.75 -28.54
N GLU A 298 14.39 -1.01 -29.43
CA GLU A 298 13.98 -0.07 -30.48
C GLU A 298 13.38 1.22 -29.93
N ILE A 299 12.59 1.11 -28.82
CA ILE A 299 12.02 2.28 -28.13
C ILE A 299 13.09 3.03 -27.34
N VAL A 300 14.09 2.32 -26.81
CA VAL A 300 15.17 2.91 -26.00
C VAL A 300 16.06 3.83 -26.83
N ALA A 301 16.31 3.51 -28.08
CA ALA A 301 17.17 4.31 -28.96
C ALA A 301 16.60 5.72 -29.21
N GLU A 302 15.27 5.85 -29.34
CA GLU A 302 14.60 7.14 -29.57
C GLU A 302 14.33 7.93 -28.28
N MET A 303 14.25 7.25 -27.13
CA MET A 303 13.84 7.83 -25.85
C MET A 303 14.96 7.90 -24.79
N SER A 304 16.23 7.79 -25.18
CA SER A 304 17.36 7.58 -24.25
C SER A 304 17.45 8.63 -23.13
N SER A 305 17.29 9.92 -23.46
CA SER A 305 17.34 11.00 -22.44
C SER A 305 16.10 11.02 -21.54
N SER A 306 14.92 10.80 -22.10
CA SER A 306 13.65 10.74 -21.39
C SER A 306 13.60 9.51 -20.46
N SER A 307 14.05 8.35 -20.95
CA SER A 307 14.14 7.13 -20.16
C SER A 307 15.11 7.27 -18.98
N LEU A 308 16.27 7.91 -19.19
CA LEU A 308 17.24 8.15 -18.13
C LEU A 308 16.69 9.06 -17.04
N ASN A 309 16.01 10.15 -17.42
CA ASN A 309 15.39 11.06 -16.46
C ASN A 309 14.26 10.39 -15.67
N SER A 310 13.46 9.54 -16.31
CA SER A 310 12.43 8.74 -15.66
C SER A 310 13.03 7.75 -14.65
N LYS A 311 14.08 7.02 -15.02
CA LYS A 311 14.79 6.12 -14.09
C LYS A 311 15.40 6.90 -12.91
N LEU A 312 15.99 8.06 -13.16
CA LEU A 312 16.54 8.92 -12.12
C LEU A 312 15.46 9.37 -11.13
N SER A 313 14.32 9.85 -11.63
CA SER A 313 13.17 10.23 -10.79
C SER A 313 12.68 9.06 -9.95
N ASN A 314 12.55 7.87 -10.54
CA ASN A 314 12.11 6.68 -9.82
C ASN A 314 13.13 6.23 -8.76
N ILE A 315 14.44 6.34 -9.02
CA ILE A 315 15.49 6.05 -8.03
C ILE A 315 15.36 7.01 -6.84
N PHE A 316 15.16 8.30 -7.08
CA PHE A 316 14.96 9.28 -6.00
C PHE A 316 13.68 9.00 -5.20
N TYR A 317 12.61 8.54 -5.88
CA TYR A 317 11.38 8.11 -5.24
C TYR A 317 11.60 6.89 -4.33
N ILE A 318 12.26 5.83 -4.84
CA ILE A 318 12.53 4.60 -4.07
C ILE A 318 13.45 4.90 -2.87
N ALA A 319 14.45 5.76 -3.04
CA ALA A 319 15.32 6.23 -1.97
C ALA A 319 14.62 7.15 -0.96
N GLN A 320 13.37 7.56 -1.25
CA GLN A 320 12.56 8.44 -0.43
C GLN A 320 13.26 9.77 -0.09
N LEU A 321 13.91 10.36 -1.09
CA LEU A 321 14.57 11.67 -0.91
C LEU A 321 13.53 12.74 -0.57
N SER A 322 13.95 13.72 0.25
CA SER A 322 13.19 14.95 0.39
C SER A 322 13.32 15.81 -0.87
N LYS A 323 12.47 16.82 -1.01
CA LYS A 323 12.58 17.78 -2.12
C LYS A 323 13.93 18.48 -2.09
N GLU A 324 14.36 18.92 -0.92
CA GLU A 324 15.64 19.60 -0.70
C GLU A 324 16.83 18.67 -1.05
N GLU A 325 16.81 17.40 -0.60
CA GLU A 325 17.85 16.42 -0.96
C GLU A 325 17.91 16.20 -2.48
N SER A 326 16.75 16.10 -3.13
CA SER A 326 16.65 15.94 -4.58
C SER A 326 17.20 17.15 -5.32
N GLU A 327 16.84 18.38 -4.91
CA GLU A 327 17.32 19.65 -5.49
C GLU A 327 18.83 19.80 -5.30
N LEU A 328 19.35 19.53 -4.11
CA LEU A 328 20.80 19.57 -3.83
C LEU A 328 21.59 18.60 -4.72
N LEU A 329 21.06 17.40 -4.95
CA LEU A 329 21.70 16.44 -5.84
C LEU A 329 21.62 16.88 -7.31
N GLN A 330 20.48 17.40 -7.77
CA GLN A 330 20.30 17.88 -9.13
C GLN A 330 21.21 19.08 -9.45
N ASN A 331 21.41 19.97 -8.49
CA ASN A 331 22.27 21.14 -8.63
C ASN A 331 23.77 20.80 -8.52
N ASN A 332 24.13 19.61 -8.02
CA ASN A 332 25.50 19.14 -8.00
C ASN A 332 25.85 18.36 -9.27
N THR A 333 26.37 19.09 -10.28
CA THR A 333 26.68 18.53 -11.61
C THR A 333 27.58 17.30 -11.53
N THR A 334 28.55 17.28 -10.62
CA THR A 334 29.47 16.13 -10.48
C THR A 334 28.74 14.90 -9.96
N LYS A 335 27.95 15.04 -8.88
CA LYS A 335 27.21 13.91 -8.28
C LYS A 335 26.13 13.40 -9.22
N ILE A 336 25.33 14.27 -9.83
CA ILE A 336 24.27 13.88 -10.73
C ILE A 336 24.78 13.15 -11.98
N ASN A 337 25.93 13.58 -12.54
CA ASN A 337 26.54 12.90 -13.69
C ASN A 337 27.09 11.52 -13.31
N LYS A 338 27.65 11.36 -12.10
CA LYS A 338 28.05 10.04 -11.59
C LYS A 338 26.83 9.10 -11.45
N ILE A 339 25.71 9.59 -10.91
CA ILE A 339 24.47 8.85 -10.78
C ILE A 339 23.95 8.43 -12.17
N LYS A 340 23.85 9.37 -13.12
CA LYS A 340 23.41 9.09 -14.49
C LYS A 340 24.29 8.03 -15.16
N LYS A 341 25.59 8.15 -15.05
CA LYS A 341 26.55 7.16 -15.60
C LYS A 341 26.39 5.80 -14.93
N ALA A 342 26.20 5.76 -13.61
CA ALA A 342 25.98 4.52 -12.88
C ALA A 342 24.67 3.82 -13.28
N ILE A 343 23.61 4.58 -13.61
CA ILE A 343 22.35 4.05 -14.15
C ILE A 343 22.56 3.42 -15.52
N LEU A 344 23.29 4.12 -16.41
CA LEU A 344 23.55 3.65 -17.79
C LEU A 344 24.44 2.42 -17.83
N ASN A 345 25.35 2.26 -16.89
CA ASN A 345 26.28 1.14 -16.82
C ASN A 345 25.68 -0.14 -16.21
N GLN A 346 24.40 -0.14 -15.81
CA GLN A 346 23.72 -1.32 -15.29
C GLN A 346 22.68 -1.80 -16.28
N ASP A 347 22.81 -3.04 -16.75
CA ASP A 347 21.82 -3.68 -17.64
C ASP A 347 20.44 -3.77 -16.98
N THR A 348 20.40 -4.02 -15.68
CA THR A 348 19.16 -4.12 -14.91
C THR A 348 19.36 -3.50 -13.53
N LEU A 349 18.47 -2.57 -13.19
CA LEU A 349 18.37 -2.01 -11.85
C LEU A 349 17.37 -2.85 -11.06
N TYR A 350 17.81 -3.38 -9.91
CA TYR A 350 16.99 -4.18 -9.02
C TYR A 350 16.93 -3.57 -7.63
N PHE A 351 15.82 -3.83 -6.95
CA PHE A 351 15.48 -3.24 -5.67
C PHE A 351 15.07 -4.34 -4.70
N ASN A 352 15.78 -4.43 -3.58
CA ASN A 352 15.60 -5.51 -2.61
C ASN A 352 14.54 -5.19 -1.58
N ASN A 353 13.70 -6.16 -1.36
CA ASN A 353 12.67 -6.15 -0.34
C ASN A 353 12.71 -7.42 0.49
N GLU A 354 12.09 -7.35 1.65
CA GLU A 354 11.79 -8.52 2.47
C GLU A 354 10.30 -8.59 2.75
N ILE A 355 9.81 -9.83 2.88
CA ILE A 355 8.45 -10.15 3.30
C ILE A 355 8.50 -11.06 4.51
N PHE A 356 7.69 -10.74 5.52
CA PHE A 356 7.45 -11.58 6.68
C PHE A 356 6.01 -11.45 7.16
N SER A 357 5.58 -12.35 8.02
CA SER A 357 4.24 -12.31 8.58
C SER A 357 4.22 -12.40 10.09
N ILE A 358 3.18 -11.83 10.67
CA ILE A 358 2.81 -11.90 12.08
C ILE A 358 1.46 -12.59 12.14
N LYS A 359 1.40 -13.77 12.75
CA LYS A 359 0.16 -14.54 12.97
C LYS A 359 -0.28 -14.37 14.42
N LYS A 360 -1.56 -14.03 14.63
CA LYS A 360 -2.17 -14.02 15.97
C LYS A 360 -2.53 -15.43 16.39
N ILE A 361 -2.18 -15.81 17.64
CA ILE A 361 -2.41 -17.14 18.20
C ILE A 361 -3.76 -17.17 18.95
#